data_7cfbd4757d4ca336d6ebb283e1da9f98
#
_entry.id   7cfbd4757d4ca336d6ebb283e1da9f98
#
_cell.length_a   1.000
_cell.length_b   1.000
_cell.length_c   1.000
_cell.angle_alpha   90.00
_cell.angle_beta   90.00
_cell.angle_gamma   90.00
#
_symmetry.space_group_name_H-M   'P 1'
#
loop_
_entity.id
_entity.type
_entity.pdbx_description
1 polymer ?
#
loop_
_entity_poly.entity_id
_entity_poly.type
_entity_poly.pdbx_seq_one_letter_code
_entity_poly.pdbx_strand_id
1 'polypeptide(L)' 'MIKIIAKKDFIANDIQYIKGDEIENLSYNQIVKLNEKGFIEPLEYRDLVLLKRELEKPKKEDRF' A
#
# COMPACT_ATOMS: atom_id res chain seq x y z
N MET A 1 10.07 -3.33 -6.77
CA MET A 1 8.81 -2.81 -6.29
C MET A 1 8.18 -3.77 -5.28
N ILE A 2 7.60 -3.23 -4.24
CA ILE A 2 7.05 -4.03 -3.16
C ILE A 2 5.63 -4.43 -3.50
N LYS A 3 5.32 -5.71 -3.33
CA LYS A 3 3.98 -6.20 -3.55
C LYS A 3 3.22 -6.20 -2.24
N ILE A 4 1.97 -5.80 -2.30
CA ILE A 4 1.10 -5.78 -1.14
C ILE A 4 0.01 -6.80 -1.37
N ILE A 5 -0.05 -7.77 -0.48
CA ILE A 5 -0.96 -8.91 -0.64
C ILE A 5 -2.00 -8.87 0.46
N ALA A 6 -3.25 -9.04 0.08
CA ALA A 6 -4.34 -9.07 1.04
C ALA A 6 -4.24 -10.32 1.90
N LYS A 7 -4.34 -10.14 3.20
CA LYS A 7 -4.33 -11.23 4.15
C LYS A 7 -5.76 -11.64 4.52
N LYS A 8 -6.69 -10.75 4.31
CA LYS A 8 -8.11 -10.96 4.61
C LYS A 8 -8.93 -10.29 3.54
N ASP A 9 -10.20 -10.67 3.46
CA ASP A 9 -11.13 -9.98 2.58
C ASP A 9 -11.44 -8.61 3.15
N PHE A 10 -11.44 -7.59 2.28
CA PHE A 10 -11.80 -6.24 2.71
C PHE A 10 -12.14 -5.40 1.48
N ILE A 11 -12.71 -4.21 1.74
CA ILE A 11 -13.07 -3.28 0.69
C ILE A 11 -12.31 -1.98 0.92
N ALA A 12 -11.70 -1.46 -0.13
CA ALA A 12 -11.01 -0.18 -0.10
C ALA A 12 -11.22 0.53 -1.42
N ASN A 13 -11.54 1.83 -1.37
CA ASN A 13 -11.77 2.63 -2.58
C ASN A 13 -12.83 2.00 -3.48
N ASP A 14 -13.89 1.43 -2.87
CA ASP A 14 -14.98 0.77 -3.59
C ASP A 14 -14.55 -0.46 -4.38
N ILE A 15 -13.39 -1.00 -4.05
CA ILE A 15 -12.90 -2.22 -4.68
C ILE A 15 -12.84 -3.30 -3.61
N GLN A 16 -13.42 -4.46 -3.92
CA GLN A 16 -13.38 -5.57 -3.00
C GLN A 16 -12.11 -6.39 -3.26
N TYR A 17 -11.33 -6.59 -2.20
CA TYR A 17 -10.14 -7.43 -2.25
C TYR A 17 -10.39 -8.69 -1.46
N ILE A 18 -9.90 -9.80 -1.95
CA ILE A 18 -10.01 -11.06 -1.24
C ILE A 18 -8.62 -11.54 -0.86
N LYS A 19 -8.57 -12.43 0.10
CA LYS A 19 -7.32 -12.97 0.59
C LYS A 19 -6.47 -13.49 -0.57
N GLY A 20 -5.24 -13.06 -0.63
CA GLY A 20 -4.32 -13.47 -1.68
C GLY A 20 -4.24 -12.49 -2.85
N ASP A 21 -5.15 -11.53 -2.93
CA ASP A 21 -5.10 -10.56 -4.01
C ASP A 21 -3.92 -9.62 -3.85
N GLU A 22 -3.36 -9.23 -4.98
CA GLU A 22 -2.33 -8.19 -4.98
C GLU A 22 -3.04 -6.85 -5.00
N ILE A 23 -2.68 -5.98 -4.07
CA ILE A 23 -3.35 -4.71 -3.88
C ILE A 23 -2.58 -3.60 -4.59
N GLU A 24 -3.30 -2.80 -5.37
CA GLU A 24 -2.72 -1.68 -6.09
C GLU A 24 -3.57 -0.45 -5.90
N ASN A 25 -3.03 0.70 -6.26
CA ASN A 25 -3.78 1.97 -6.30
C ASN A 25 -4.24 2.44 -4.92
N LEU A 26 -3.49 2.13 -3.88
CA LEU A 26 -3.77 2.64 -2.56
C LEU A 26 -2.73 3.67 -2.18
N SER A 27 -3.15 4.66 -1.39
CA SER A 27 -2.22 5.64 -0.88
C SER A 27 -1.38 5.04 0.25
N TYR A 28 -0.27 5.69 0.55
CA TYR A 28 0.59 5.23 1.62
C TYR A 28 -0.16 5.14 2.95
N ASN A 29 -0.98 6.16 3.26
CA ASN A 29 -1.73 6.16 4.51
C ASN A 29 -2.69 4.99 4.59
N GLN A 30 -3.33 4.64 3.50
CA GLN A 30 -4.24 3.50 3.48
C GLN A 30 -3.48 2.21 3.72
N ILE A 31 -2.32 2.08 3.12
CA ILE A 31 -1.51 0.87 3.28
C ILE A 31 -1.06 0.74 4.73
N VAL A 32 -0.62 1.83 5.34
CA VAL A 32 -0.19 1.80 6.73
C VAL A 32 -1.34 1.36 7.64
N LYS A 33 -2.52 1.90 7.40
CA LYS A 33 -3.68 1.53 8.21
C LYS A 33 -4.04 0.07 8.05
N LEU A 34 -4.02 -0.43 6.83
CA LEU A 34 -4.31 -1.84 6.58
C LEU A 34 -3.27 -2.74 7.22
N ASN A 35 -2.02 -2.31 7.18
CA ASN A 35 -0.95 -3.06 7.81
C ASN A 35 -1.15 -3.12 9.32
N GLU A 36 -1.52 -2.00 9.93
CA GLU A 36 -1.76 -1.96 11.38
C GLU A 36 -2.93 -2.82 11.79
N LYS A 37 -3.96 -2.87 10.95
CA LYS A 37 -5.15 -3.63 11.27
C LYS A 37 -5.04 -5.10 10.89
N GLY A 38 -3.98 -5.48 10.20
CA GLY A 38 -3.78 -6.87 9.83
C GLY A 38 -4.57 -7.32 8.63
N PHE A 39 -4.96 -6.40 7.75
CA PHE A 39 -5.70 -6.76 6.54
C PHE A 39 -4.78 -7.15 5.40
N ILE A 40 -3.51 -6.85 5.50
CA ILE A 40 -2.53 -7.21 4.49
C ILE A 40 -1.38 -7.94 5.15
N GLU A 41 -0.57 -8.62 4.34
CA GLU A 41 0.60 -9.29 4.85
C GLU A 41 1.51 -8.27 5.53
N PRO A 42 2.11 -8.62 6.67
CA PRO A 42 2.92 -7.66 7.42
C PRO A 42 4.05 -7.08 6.59
N LEU A 43 4.23 -5.78 6.71
CA LEU A 43 5.30 -5.08 6.03
C LEU A 43 6.35 -4.67 7.06
N GLU A 44 7.61 -4.78 6.68
CA GLU A 44 8.69 -4.34 7.53
C GLU A 44 8.86 -2.83 7.42
N TYR A 45 9.55 -2.26 8.38
CA TYR A 45 9.81 -0.82 8.36
C TYR A 45 10.48 -0.40 7.06
N ARG A 46 11.43 -1.19 6.58
CA ARG A 46 12.11 -0.92 5.32
C ARG A 46 11.12 -0.83 4.17
N ASP A 47 10.17 -1.76 4.15
CA ASP A 47 9.17 -1.78 3.09
C ASP A 47 8.30 -0.53 3.13
N LEU A 48 7.94 -0.10 4.32
CA LEU A 48 7.11 1.11 4.48
C LEU A 48 7.86 2.34 4.01
N VAL A 49 9.15 2.43 4.30
CA VAL A 49 9.94 3.57 3.85
C VAL A 49 10.01 3.61 2.33
N LEU A 50 10.22 2.45 1.71
CA LEU A 50 10.29 2.41 0.25
C LEU A 50 8.94 2.75 -0.39
N LEU A 51 7.86 2.25 0.19
CA LEU A 51 6.53 2.56 -0.31
C LEU A 51 6.24 4.06 -0.21
N LYS A 52 6.61 4.66 0.90
CA LYS A 52 6.39 6.09 1.06
C LYS A 52 7.11 6.87 -0.02
N ARG A 53 8.33 6.50 -0.33
CA ARG A 53 9.10 7.20 -1.34
C ARG A 53 8.47 7.04 -2.72
N GLU A 54 7.96 5.85 -3.03
CA GLU A 54 7.37 5.62 -4.33
C GLU A 54 6.00 6.26 -4.48
N LEU A 55 5.19 6.19 -3.44
CA LEU A 55 3.82 6.67 -3.53
C LEU A 55 3.70 8.18 -3.31
N GLU A 56 4.62 8.75 -2.55
CA GLU A 56 4.61 10.19 -2.29
C GLU A 56 5.69 10.92 -3.07
N LYS A 57 6.18 10.30 -4.11
CA LYS A 57 7.19 10.88 -4.96
C LYS A 57 6.63 12.12 -5.64
N PRO A 58 7.39 13.25 -5.65
CA PRO A 58 6.92 14.47 -6.32
C PRO A 58 6.74 14.23 -7.81
N LYS A 59 5.74 14.78 -8.32
CA LYS A 59 5.47 14.67 -9.72
C LYS A 59 6.25 15.60 -10.56
N LYS A 60 6.78 16.48 -10.21
CA LYS A 60 7.36 17.39 -10.99
C LYS A 60 8.68 17.62 -11.03
N GLU A 61 8.77 17.63 -11.33
CA GLU A 61 9.71 17.62 -11.14
C GLU A 61 10.43 18.50 -11.55
N ASP A 62 10.39 19.04 -11.28
CA ASP A 62 10.90 19.73 -11.37
C ASP A 62 11.57 20.39 -11.97
N ARG A 63 11.61 20.93 -12.20
CA ARG A 63 12.07 21.52 -12.63
C ARG A 63 12.69 22.26 -12.77
N PHE A 64 12.90 22.61 -12.76
CA PHE A 64 13.46 23.30 -12.80
C PHE A 64 13.93 23.60 -13.35
#